data_7b9ee927f5dfbd44e0c2d429271e26c5
#
_entry.id   7b9ee927f5dfbd44e0c2d429271e26c5
#
_cell.length_a   1.000
_cell.length_b   1.000
_cell.length_c   1.000
_cell.angle_alpha   90.00
_cell.angle_beta   90.00
_cell.angle_gamma   90.00
#
_symmetry.space_group_name_H-M   'P 1'
#
loop_
_entity.id
_entity.type
_entity.pdbx_description
1 polymer ?
#
loop_
_entity_poly.entity_id
_entity_poly.type
_entity_poly.pdbx_seq_one_letter_code
_entity_poly.pdbx_strand_id
1 'polypeptide(L)'
;LMNYILVDTANTFFRSKFAIQSDLDSKIGMALHITFNSIRKVWQDFKGDHVVFCLEGRSWRKDFYEPYKRNRKNVRDARTEKEIEEDEVFWETFDNFKDFIDQKTNCTVLQNPKLEADDLIAGWVQAHPNDNHFIISTDGDFAQLIAPNVAQYNGVQEVTITHQGYFDDKGNRVKDKKTGEDRPAPNPQWLLFEKCMRGDTADNVFSAFPGVRTKGTKTRVGLTEAFEDRNSKGYSWNNMMLQRW
;
A
#
# COMPACT_ATOMS: atom_id res chain seq x y z
N LEU A 1 -22.58 11.81 5.73
CA LEU A 1 -21.22 11.34 5.53
C LEU A 1 -21.23 9.84 5.32
N MET A 2 -20.61 9.40 4.23
CA MET A 2 -20.43 7.98 3.91
C MET A 2 -19.13 7.46 4.52
N ASN A 3 -19.15 6.22 4.99
CA ASN A 3 -17.96 5.49 5.43
C ASN A 3 -17.63 4.43 4.38
N TYR A 4 -16.70 4.75 3.48
CA TYR A 4 -16.27 3.85 2.42
C TYR A 4 -15.18 2.91 2.89
N ILE A 5 -15.31 1.64 2.54
CA ILE A 5 -14.25 0.65 2.72
C ILE A 5 -13.63 0.39 1.35
N LEU A 6 -12.37 0.76 1.20
CA LEU A 6 -11.63 0.67 -0.05
C LEU A 6 -10.68 -0.51 0.03
N VAL A 7 -10.91 -1.52 -0.79
CA VAL A 7 -10.15 -2.77 -0.75
C VAL A 7 -9.08 -2.75 -1.85
N ASP A 8 -7.82 -2.87 -1.44
CA ASP A 8 -6.71 -3.22 -2.31
C ASP A 8 -6.79 -4.74 -2.55
N THR A 9 -7.56 -5.11 -3.58
CA THR A 9 -8.14 -6.43 -3.70
C THR A 9 -7.09 -7.51 -3.89
N ALA A 10 -6.18 -7.35 -4.83
CA ALA A 10 -5.11 -8.33 -5.07
C ALA A 10 -4.17 -8.45 -3.88
N ASN A 11 -3.76 -7.34 -3.26
CA ASN A 11 -2.92 -7.33 -2.07
C ASN A 11 -3.56 -8.15 -0.94
N THR A 12 -4.84 -7.97 -0.70
CA THR A 12 -5.59 -8.67 0.36
C THR A 12 -5.81 -10.14 0.02
N PHE A 13 -6.22 -10.44 -1.21
CA PHE A 13 -6.53 -11.80 -1.65
C PHE A 13 -5.29 -12.69 -1.75
N PHE A 14 -4.20 -12.19 -2.33
CA PHE A 14 -2.98 -12.97 -2.54
C PHE A 14 -2.08 -13.09 -1.31
N ARG A 15 -2.44 -12.46 -0.19
CA ARG A 15 -1.66 -12.51 1.06
C ARG A 15 -1.43 -13.94 1.55
N SER A 16 -2.44 -14.81 1.49
CA SER A 16 -2.34 -16.19 1.94
C SER A 16 -1.38 -17.04 1.13
N LYS A 17 -1.20 -16.73 -0.16
CA LYS A 17 -0.29 -17.44 -1.05
C LYS A 17 1.15 -17.47 -0.54
N PHE A 18 1.59 -16.36 0.07
CA PHE A 18 2.97 -16.17 0.53
C PHE A 18 3.15 -16.43 2.03
N ALA A 19 2.07 -16.33 2.81
CA ALA A 19 2.13 -16.38 4.26
C ALA A 19 1.92 -17.79 4.85
N ILE A 20 1.35 -18.72 4.08
CA ILE A 20 0.91 -20.03 4.56
C ILE A 20 1.63 -21.13 3.81
N GLN A 21 2.34 -21.99 4.56
CA GLN A 21 2.88 -23.24 4.02
C GLN A 21 1.81 -24.34 4.15
N SER A 22 1.00 -24.50 3.12
CA SER A 22 -0.12 -25.41 3.10
C SER A 22 -0.41 -25.86 1.67
N ASP A 23 -1.35 -26.78 1.50
CA ASP A 23 -1.79 -27.16 0.16
C ASP A 23 -2.55 -26.02 -0.54
N LEU A 24 -2.75 -26.15 -1.85
CA LEU A 24 -3.36 -25.12 -2.68
C LEU A 24 -4.80 -24.82 -2.29
N ASP A 25 -5.61 -25.85 -2.01
CA ASP A 25 -7.02 -25.65 -1.64
C ASP A 25 -7.16 -24.88 -0.32
N SER A 26 -6.31 -25.20 0.67
CA SER A 26 -6.25 -24.48 1.94
C SER A 26 -5.82 -23.03 1.75
N LYS A 27 -4.85 -22.77 0.88
CA LYS A 27 -4.41 -21.39 0.55
C LYS A 27 -5.53 -20.58 -0.08
N ILE A 28 -6.28 -21.17 -1.02
CA ILE A 28 -7.41 -20.52 -1.70
C ILE A 28 -8.54 -20.24 -0.72
N GLY A 29 -8.93 -21.22 0.08
CA GLY A 29 -9.94 -21.05 1.13
C GLY A 29 -9.54 -19.95 2.11
N MET A 30 -8.27 -19.88 2.48
CA MET A 30 -7.74 -18.85 3.35
C MET A 30 -7.72 -17.47 2.69
N ALA A 31 -7.47 -17.39 1.37
CA ALA A 31 -7.52 -16.14 0.62
C ALA A 31 -8.92 -15.49 0.71
N LEU A 32 -9.96 -16.27 0.47
CA LEU A 32 -11.35 -15.83 0.61
C LEU A 32 -11.68 -15.44 2.05
N HIS A 33 -11.29 -16.27 3.00
CA HIS A 33 -11.52 -16.04 4.43
C HIS A 33 -10.86 -14.75 4.92
N ILE A 34 -9.58 -14.54 4.57
CA ILE A 34 -8.84 -13.33 4.92
C ILE A 34 -9.51 -12.09 4.33
N THR A 35 -9.89 -12.16 3.06
CA THR A 35 -10.53 -11.04 2.36
C THR A 35 -11.84 -10.65 3.03
N PHE A 36 -12.74 -11.61 3.23
CA PHE A 36 -14.03 -11.33 3.86
C PHE A 36 -13.91 -10.92 5.33
N ASN A 37 -13.03 -11.55 6.08
CA ASN A 37 -12.81 -11.18 7.49
C ASN A 37 -12.22 -9.78 7.64
N SER A 38 -11.29 -9.40 6.80
CA SER A 38 -10.72 -8.05 6.82
C SER A 38 -11.80 -7.00 6.53
N ILE A 39 -12.64 -7.24 5.53
CA ILE A 39 -13.75 -6.35 5.20
C ILE A 39 -14.76 -6.29 6.36
N ARG A 40 -15.17 -7.43 6.89
CA ARG A 40 -16.12 -7.51 8.01
C ARG A 40 -15.61 -6.75 9.23
N LYS A 41 -14.34 -6.96 9.59
CA LYS A 41 -13.70 -6.26 10.72
C LYS A 41 -13.77 -4.75 10.56
N VAL A 42 -13.30 -4.24 9.44
CA VAL A 42 -13.30 -2.79 9.17
C VAL A 42 -14.73 -2.24 9.09
N TRP A 43 -15.63 -2.99 8.48
CA TRP A 43 -17.05 -2.64 8.41
C TRP A 43 -17.67 -2.46 9.81
N GLN A 44 -17.42 -3.42 10.70
CA GLN A 44 -17.94 -3.38 12.05
C GLN A 44 -17.29 -2.30 12.91
N ASP A 45 -15.96 -2.18 12.84
CA ASP A 45 -15.19 -1.24 13.68
C ASP A 45 -15.49 0.22 13.31
N PHE A 46 -15.71 0.51 12.03
CA PHE A 46 -15.87 1.88 11.52
C PHE A 46 -17.26 2.17 10.96
N LYS A 47 -18.24 1.29 11.17
CA LYS A 47 -19.62 1.46 10.70
C LYS A 47 -19.67 1.73 9.20
N GLY A 48 -19.13 0.82 8.40
CA GLY A 48 -19.07 0.95 6.94
C GLY A 48 -20.44 1.10 6.31
N ASP A 49 -20.51 1.89 5.25
CA ASP A 49 -21.73 2.11 4.46
C ASP A 49 -21.65 1.48 3.07
N HIS A 50 -20.45 1.43 2.49
CA HIS A 50 -20.25 0.90 1.14
C HIS A 50 -18.84 0.35 0.96
N VAL A 51 -18.71 -0.74 0.21
CA VAL A 51 -17.43 -1.38 -0.11
C VAL A 51 -17.09 -1.14 -1.56
N VAL A 52 -15.84 -0.71 -1.80
CA VAL A 52 -15.27 -0.48 -3.13
C VAL A 52 -14.06 -1.39 -3.31
N PHE A 53 -14.16 -2.31 -4.25
CA PHE A 53 -13.04 -3.18 -4.63
C PHE A 53 -12.24 -2.52 -5.75
N CYS A 54 -10.96 -2.26 -5.50
CA CYS A 54 -10.05 -1.67 -6.46
C CYS A 54 -9.12 -2.77 -7.01
N LEU A 55 -9.12 -2.90 -8.33
CA LEU A 55 -8.42 -3.96 -9.04
C LEU A 55 -7.22 -3.40 -9.83
N GLU A 56 -6.20 -4.24 -9.99
CA GLU A 56 -4.99 -3.88 -10.71
C GLU A 56 -5.23 -3.80 -12.23
N GLY A 57 -4.68 -2.76 -12.85
CA GLY A 57 -4.46 -2.67 -14.29
C GLY A 57 -2.96 -2.58 -14.59
N ARG A 58 -2.62 -2.45 -15.86
CA ARG A 58 -1.24 -2.13 -16.25
C ARG A 58 -0.95 -0.69 -15.86
N SER A 59 0.13 -0.46 -15.13
CA SER A 59 0.49 0.87 -14.70
C SER A 59 0.90 1.78 -15.87
N TRP A 60 0.32 2.98 -15.93
CA TRP A 60 0.74 4.05 -16.83
C TRP A 60 2.21 4.47 -16.60
N ARG A 61 2.74 4.24 -15.39
CA ARG A 61 4.13 4.55 -15.04
C ARG A 61 5.14 3.82 -15.91
N LYS A 62 4.78 2.65 -16.41
CA LYS A 62 5.63 1.87 -17.34
C LYS A 62 5.84 2.57 -18.69
N ASP A 63 4.91 3.42 -19.08
CA ASP A 63 5.00 4.18 -20.33
C ASP A 63 5.95 5.39 -20.20
N PHE A 64 6.13 5.91 -18.97
CA PHE A 64 7.03 7.04 -18.68
C PHE A 64 8.39 6.61 -18.14
N TYR A 65 8.44 5.52 -17.42
CA TYR A 65 9.65 5.00 -16.78
C TYR A 65 9.70 3.49 -16.97
N GLU A 66 10.35 3.06 -18.04
CA GLU A 66 10.42 1.65 -18.44
C GLU A 66 10.95 0.71 -17.34
N PRO A 67 11.92 1.11 -16.46
CA PRO A 67 12.39 0.24 -15.39
C PRO A 67 11.36 -0.05 -14.29
N TYR A 68 10.25 0.68 -14.23
CA TYR A 68 9.24 0.53 -13.19
C TYR A 68 8.71 -0.91 -13.11
N LYS A 69 8.89 -1.52 -11.93
CA LYS A 69 8.49 -2.91 -11.64
C LYS A 69 9.06 -3.98 -12.58
N ARG A 70 10.08 -3.64 -13.38
CA ARG A 70 10.69 -4.61 -14.31
C ARG A 70 11.37 -5.78 -13.60
N ASN A 71 11.90 -5.57 -12.40
CA ASN A 71 12.48 -6.61 -11.56
C ASN A 71 11.50 -7.75 -11.23
N ARG A 72 10.20 -7.48 -11.23
CA ARG A 72 9.16 -8.49 -10.99
C ARG A 72 9.07 -9.53 -12.12
N LYS A 73 9.48 -9.19 -13.33
CA LYS A 73 9.57 -10.12 -14.44
C LYS A 73 10.56 -11.25 -14.14
N ASN A 74 11.73 -10.91 -13.60
CA ASN A 74 12.76 -11.90 -13.27
C ASN A 74 12.24 -12.91 -12.22
N VAL A 75 11.50 -12.44 -11.24
CA VAL A 75 10.87 -13.31 -10.22
C VAL A 75 9.85 -14.24 -10.86
N ARG A 76 9.02 -13.74 -11.79
CA ARG A 76 8.03 -14.56 -12.51
C ARG A 76 8.69 -15.59 -13.41
N ASP A 77 9.74 -15.21 -14.13
CA ASP A 77 10.46 -16.10 -15.07
C ASP A 77 11.23 -17.20 -14.32
N ALA A 78 11.55 -17.00 -13.04
CA ALA A 78 12.24 -17.97 -12.19
C ALA A 78 11.31 -18.99 -11.50
N ARG A 79 9.99 -18.91 -11.72
CA ARG A 79 9.02 -19.84 -11.09
C ARG A 79 9.17 -21.25 -11.64
N THR A 80 8.96 -22.25 -10.76
CA THR A 80 8.84 -23.65 -11.14
C THR A 80 7.51 -23.92 -11.85
N GLU A 81 7.40 -25.05 -12.57
CA GLU A 81 6.14 -25.47 -13.20
C GLU A 81 4.99 -25.56 -12.17
N LYS A 82 5.28 -26.13 -11.00
CA LYS A 82 4.30 -26.21 -9.91
C LYS A 82 3.83 -24.83 -9.45
N GLU A 83 4.74 -23.89 -9.28
CA GLU A 83 4.40 -22.52 -8.90
C GLU A 83 3.55 -21.81 -9.95
N ILE A 84 3.83 -22.06 -11.25
CA ILE A 84 3.04 -21.53 -12.36
C ILE A 84 1.62 -22.12 -12.34
N GLU A 85 1.47 -23.42 -12.16
CA GLU A 85 0.15 -24.07 -12.05
C GLU A 85 -0.66 -23.55 -10.85
N GLU A 86 -0.02 -23.42 -9.70
CA GLU A 86 -0.67 -22.84 -8.51
C GLU A 86 -1.10 -21.39 -8.76
N ASP A 87 -0.29 -20.59 -9.42
CA ASP A 87 -0.62 -19.21 -9.78
C ASP A 87 -1.82 -19.14 -10.72
N GLU A 88 -1.91 -20.01 -11.69
CA GLU A 88 -3.06 -20.09 -12.60
C GLU A 88 -4.37 -20.36 -11.85
N VAL A 89 -4.37 -21.28 -10.89
CA VAL A 89 -5.53 -21.59 -10.06
C VAL A 89 -5.91 -20.40 -9.17
N PHE A 90 -4.93 -19.73 -8.57
CA PHE A 90 -5.17 -18.51 -7.79
C PHE A 90 -5.80 -17.39 -8.62
N TRP A 91 -5.28 -17.15 -9.84
CA TRP A 91 -5.83 -16.13 -10.74
C TRP A 91 -7.23 -16.48 -11.22
N GLU A 92 -7.50 -17.74 -11.54
CA GLU A 92 -8.85 -18.20 -11.89
C GLU A 92 -9.83 -17.97 -10.73
N THR A 93 -9.44 -18.33 -9.51
CA THR A 93 -10.26 -18.10 -8.32
C THR A 93 -10.48 -16.62 -8.07
N PHE A 94 -9.45 -15.80 -8.26
CA PHE A 94 -9.55 -14.34 -8.15
C PHE A 94 -10.51 -13.75 -9.19
N ASP A 95 -10.45 -14.21 -10.42
CA ASP A 95 -11.35 -13.75 -11.48
C ASP A 95 -12.81 -14.16 -11.18
N ASN A 96 -13.03 -15.37 -10.68
CA ASN A 96 -14.36 -15.82 -10.25
C ASN A 96 -14.87 -14.98 -9.06
N PHE A 97 -14.01 -14.67 -8.11
CA PHE A 97 -14.34 -13.80 -6.98
C PHE A 97 -14.73 -12.41 -7.45
N LYS A 98 -13.96 -11.82 -8.37
CA LYS A 98 -14.24 -10.51 -8.97
C LYS A 98 -15.61 -10.52 -9.67
N ASP A 99 -15.89 -11.52 -10.50
CA ASP A 99 -17.16 -11.64 -11.19
C ASP A 99 -18.33 -11.81 -10.23
N PHE A 100 -18.15 -12.57 -9.17
CA PHE A 100 -19.16 -12.72 -8.11
C PHE A 100 -19.46 -11.37 -7.44
N ILE A 101 -18.46 -10.63 -7.05
CA ILE A 101 -18.65 -9.32 -6.40
C ILE A 101 -19.36 -8.35 -7.33
N ASP A 102 -18.97 -8.30 -8.59
CA ASP A 102 -19.55 -7.40 -9.58
C ASP A 102 -21.02 -7.74 -9.89
N GLN A 103 -21.34 -9.03 -10.03
CA GLN A 103 -22.66 -9.47 -10.49
C GLN A 103 -23.64 -9.78 -9.36
N LYS A 104 -23.18 -10.16 -8.17
CA LYS A 104 -24.01 -10.70 -7.08
C LYS A 104 -24.05 -9.83 -5.85
N THR A 105 -23.36 -8.70 -5.84
CA THR A 105 -23.37 -7.76 -4.71
C THR A 105 -23.66 -6.34 -5.16
N ASN A 106 -23.95 -5.47 -4.20
CA ASN A 106 -24.08 -4.03 -4.43
C ASN A 106 -22.77 -3.27 -4.23
N CYS A 107 -21.65 -3.98 -4.06
CA CYS A 107 -20.35 -3.35 -3.97
C CYS A 107 -19.95 -2.70 -5.30
N THR A 108 -19.14 -1.66 -5.22
CA THR A 108 -18.51 -1.07 -6.39
C THR A 108 -17.26 -1.85 -6.73
N VAL A 109 -17.05 -2.15 -8.02
CA VAL A 109 -15.83 -2.75 -8.55
C VAL A 109 -15.20 -1.78 -9.53
N LEU A 110 -13.97 -1.32 -9.21
CA LEU A 110 -13.21 -0.40 -10.05
C LEU A 110 -12.04 -1.13 -10.69
N GLN A 111 -11.92 -0.99 -12.00
CA GLN A 111 -10.77 -1.45 -12.76
C GLN A 111 -10.55 -0.54 -13.97
N ASN A 112 -9.29 -0.19 -14.21
CA ASN A 112 -8.89 0.56 -15.40
C ASN A 112 -7.62 -0.06 -15.98
N PRO A 113 -7.53 -0.28 -17.31
CA PRO A 113 -6.37 -0.93 -17.91
C PRO A 113 -5.03 -0.23 -17.68
N LYS A 114 -5.03 1.06 -17.41
CA LYS A 114 -3.81 1.88 -17.23
C LYS A 114 -3.52 2.27 -15.79
N LEU A 115 -4.41 1.97 -14.86
CA LEU A 115 -4.28 2.36 -13.46
C LEU A 115 -4.03 1.14 -12.57
N GLU A 116 -3.21 1.35 -11.55
CA GLU A 116 -3.04 0.39 -10.46
C GLU A 116 -4.17 0.56 -9.44
N ALA A 117 -4.36 -0.44 -8.58
CA ALA A 117 -5.39 -0.38 -7.53
C ALA A 117 -5.19 0.83 -6.59
N ASP A 118 -3.95 1.17 -6.27
CA ASP A 118 -3.63 2.33 -5.44
C ASP A 118 -3.99 3.67 -6.10
N ASP A 119 -3.86 3.78 -7.43
CA ASP A 119 -4.35 4.95 -8.17
C ASP A 119 -5.88 5.09 -8.05
N LEU A 120 -6.60 3.97 -8.15
CA LEU A 120 -8.05 3.94 -8.02
C LEU A 120 -8.51 4.30 -6.61
N ILE A 121 -7.82 3.80 -5.59
CA ILE A 121 -8.08 4.14 -4.19
C ILE A 121 -7.85 5.64 -3.95
N ALA A 122 -6.72 6.17 -4.39
CA ALA A 122 -6.42 7.59 -4.28
C ALA A 122 -7.45 8.44 -5.01
N GLY A 123 -7.85 8.03 -6.21
CA GLY A 123 -8.87 8.72 -7.01
C GLY A 123 -10.24 8.74 -6.33
N TRP A 124 -10.64 7.64 -5.70
CA TRP A 124 -11.90 7.59 -4.93
C TRP A 124 -11.88 8.54 -3.74
N VAL A 125 -10.79 8.54 -2.98
CA VAL A 125 -10.61 9.46 -1.85
C VAL A 125 -10.70 10.91 -2.31
N GLN A 126 -10.02 11.25 -3.39
CA GLN A 126 -10.04 12.61 -3.94
C GLN A 126 -11.40 13.04 -4.50
N ALA A 127 -12.15 12.10 -5.06
CA ALA A 127 -13.49 12.35 -5.59
C ALA A 127 -14.55 12.49 -4.47
N HIS A 128 -14.27 12.01 -3.27
CA HIS A 128 -15.18 12.04 -2.12
C HIS A 128 -14.51 12.68 -0.90
N PRO A 129 -14.09 13.95 -0.99
CA PRO A 129 -13.27 14.59 0.03
C PRO A 129 -13.98 14.83 1.36
N ASN A 130 -15.31 14.81 1.35
CA ASN A 130 -16.12 15.05 2.55
C ASN A 130 -16.56 13.76 3.26
N ASP A 131 -16.23 12.61 2.68
CA ASP A 131 -16.57 11.30 3.23
C ASP A 131 -15.38 10.67 3.94
N ASN A 132 -15.63 9.63 4.73
CA ASN A 132 -14.59 8.87 5.41
C ASN A 132 -14.18 7.65 4.58
N HIS A 133 -12.92 7.32 4.61
CA HIS A 133 -12.31 6.24 3.82
C HIS A 133 -11.45 5.35 4.71
N PHE A 134 -11.66 4.04 4.60
CA PHE A 134 -10.92 3.02 5.34
C PHE A 134 -10.30 2.05 4.32
N ILE A 135 -8.98 2.16 4.14
CA ILE A 135 -8.24 1.39 3.13
C ILE A 135 -7.79 0.07 3.75
N ILE A 136 -8.12 -1.04 3.10
CA ILE A 136 -7.62 -2.37 3.47
C ILE A 136 -6.46 -2.72 2.55
N SER A 137 -5.25 -2.66 3.08
CA SER A 137 -4.01 -3.00 2.39
C SER A 137 -2.86 -3.14 3.38
N THR A 138 -1.85 -3.92 3.02
CA THR A 138 -0.56 -3.98 3.72
C THR A 138 0.48 -3.02 3.16
N ASP A 139 0.16 -2.32 2.06
CA ASP A 139 1.09 -1.44 1.38
C ASP A 139 1.34 -0.15 2.17
N GLY A 140 2.60 0.10 2.50
CA GLY A 140 3.02 1.30 3.23
C GLY A 140 2.85 2.60 2.45
N ASP A 141 2.72 2.53 1.14
CA ASP A 141 2.57 3.71 0.28
C ASP A 141 1.24 4.44 0.49
N PHE A 142 0.23 3.75 1.02
CA PHE A 142 -1.03 4.40 1.43
C PHE A 142 -0.90 5.39 2.59
N ALA A 143 0.23 5.39 3.30
CA ALA A 143 0.51 6.43 4.28
C ALA A 143 0.49 7.85 3.68
N GLN A 144 0.66 7.99 2.37
CA GLN A 144 0.49 9.26 1.66
C GLN A 144 -0.94 9.81 1.70
N LEU A 145 -1.93 8.95 1.88
CA LEU A 145 -3.35 9.31 1.88
C LEU A 145 -3.91 9.53 3.29
N ILE A 146 -3.19 9.18 4.33
CA ILE A 146 -3.67 9.31 5.71
C ILE A 146 -3.99 10.77 6.03
N ALA A 147 -5.20 10.99 6.51
CA ALA A 147 -5.77 12.29 6.82
C ALA A 147 -6.84 12.13 7.92
N PRO A 148 -7.43 13.20 8.44
CA PRO A 148 -8.52 13.07 9.42
C PRO A 148 -9.69 12.21 8.98
N ASN A 149 -9.93 12.11 7.67
CA ASN A 149 -11.00 11.31 7.07
C ASN A 149 -10.51 10.06 6.32
N VAL A 150 -9.24 9.71 6.41
CA VAL A 150 -8.64 8.54 5.74
C VAL A 150 -7.79 7.74 6.70
N ALA A 151 -8.12 6.49 6.89
CA ALA A 151 -7.35 5.53 7.69
C ALA A 151 -7.02 4.28 6.85
N GLN A 152 -6.02 3.52 7.29
CA GLN A 152 -5.63 2.26 6.69
C GLN A 152 -5.66 1.14 7.72
N TYR A 153 -6.20 -0.01 7.34
CA TYR A 153 -6.09 -1.25 8.12
C TYR A 153 -5.10 -2.20 7.44
N ASN A 154 -4.04 -2.54 8.18
CA ASN A 154 -3.07 -3.55 7.80
C ASN A 154 -3.40 -4.86 8.53
N GLY A 155 -4.00 -5.81 7.85
CA GLY A 155 -4.46 -7.05 8.45
C GLY A 155 -3.36 -8.05 8.77
N VAL A 156 -2.15 -7.90 8.23
CA VAL A 156 -0.99 -8.73 8.60
C VAL A 156 -0.46 -8.34 9.98
N GLN A 157 -0.32 -7.06 10.24
CA GLN A 157 0.13 -6.51 11.51
C GLN A 157 -1.00 -6.34 12.52
N GLU A 158 -2.27 -6.44 12.05
CA GLU A 158 -3.46 -6.14 12.85
C GLU A 158 -3.43 -4.74 13.44
N VAL A 159 -3.07 -3.77 12.61
CA VAL A 159 -2.88 -2.38 13.00
C VAL A 159 -3.73 -1.47 12.13
N THR A 160 -4.40 -0.52 12.76
CA THR A 160 -5.08 0.61 12.12
C THR A 160 -4.19 1.83 12.16
N ILE A 161 -3.94 2.41 11.00
CA ILE A 161 -3.09 3.59 10.82
C ILE A 161 -3.99 4.79 10.58
N THR A 162 -3.88 5.81 11.44
CA THR A 162 -4.67 7.03 11.35
C THR A 162 -3.77 8.26 11.40
N HIS A 163 -4.36 9.44 11.19
CA HIS A 163 -3.66 10.71 11.37
C HIS A 163 -3.21 10.98 12.83
N GLN A 164 -3.71 10.20 13.78
CA GLN A 164 -3.33 10.30 15.20
C GLN A 164 -2.26 9.27 15.61
N GLY A 165 -1.97 8.28 14.78
CA GLY A 165 -0.97 7.27 15.06
C GLY A 165 -1.38 5.86 14.63
N TYR A 166 -0.74 4.88 15.24
CA TYR A 166 -0.94 3.45 14.99
C TYR A 166 -1.65 2.83 16.19
N PHE A 167 -2.69 2.06 15.91
CA PHE A 167 -3.53 1.43 16.92
C PHE A 167 -3.66 -0.07 16.65
N ASP A 168 -3.58 -0.90 17.70
CA ASP A 168 -3.85 -2.32 17.60
C ASP A 168 -5.36 -2.64 17.56
N ASP A 169 -5.72 -3.92 17.47
CA ASP A 169 -7.11 -4.36 17.41
C ASP A 169 -7.92 -4.09 18.69
N LYS A 170 -7.23 -3.80 19.79
CA LYS A 170 -7.86 -3.43 21.08
C LYS A 170 -7.99 -1.91 21.25
N GLY A 171 -7.56 -1.14 20.26
CA GLY A 171 -7.57 0.31 20.31
C GLY A 171 -6.41 0.93 21.10
N ASN A 172 -5.42 0.14 21.49
CA ASN A 172 -4.22 0.63 22.17
C ASN A 172 -3.22 1.16 21.15
N ARG A 173 -2.46 2.19 21.54
CA ARG A 173 -1.39 2.73 20.70
C ARG A 173 -0.27 1.70 20.56
N VAL A 174 0.21 1.55 19.31
CA VAL A 174 1.36 0.72 19.00
C VAL A 174 2.63 1.46 19.41
N LYS A 175 3.53 0.77 20.12
CA LYS A 175 4.81 1.33 20.56
C LYS A 175 5.90 1.09 19.53
N ASP A 176 6.80 2.05 19.40
CA ASP A 176 8.05 1.86 18.68
C ASP A 176 8.94 0.88 19.47
N LYS A 177 9.39 -0.16 18.80
CA LYS A 177 10.19 -1.22 19.43
C LYS A 177 11.58 -0.75 19.91
N LYS A 178 12.08 0.34 19.35
CA LYS A 178 13.41 0.87 19.68
C LYS A 178 13.37 1.87 20.81
N THR A 179 12.37 2.74 20.81
CA THR A 179 12.27 3.83 21.79
C THR A 179 11.32 3.52 22.93
N GLY A 180 10.38 2.59 22.76
CA GLY A 180 9.32 2.29 23.72
C GLY A 180 8.21 3.36 23.77
N GLU A 181 8.34 4.41 23.01
CA GLU A 181 7.34 5.48 22.90
C GLU A 181 6.24 5.11 21.91
N ASP A 182 5.14 5.86 21.93
CA ASP A 182 4.07 5.70 20.96
C ASP A 182 4.60 5.96 19.55
N ARG A 183 4.29 5.05 18.63
CA ARG A 183 4.66 5.20 17.22
C ARG A 183 3.93 6.40 16.64
N PRO A 184 4.65 7.42 16.13
CA PRO A 184 4.01 8.63 15.62
C PRO A 184 3.21 8.34 14.35
N ALA A 185 2.17 9.14 14.13
CA ALA A 185 1.42 9.10 12.88
C ALA A 185 2.33 9.32 11.67
N PRO A 186 2.05 8.70 10.51
CA PRO A 186 2.82 8.94 9.31
C PRO A 186 2.68 10.41 8.86
N ASN A 187 3.77 10.95 8.35
CA ASN A 187 3.77 12.25 7.68
C ASN A 187 3.75 12.04 6.16
N PRO A 188 2.62 12.28 5.48
CA PRO A 188 2.49 12.04 4.05
C PRO A 188 3.50 12.82 3.19
N GLN A 189 3.79 14.07 3.58
CA GLN A 189 4.75 14.89 2.84
C GLN A 189 6.18 14.39 2.99
N TRP A 190 6.56 13.96 4.20
CA TRP A 190 7.86 13.33 4.43
C TRP A 190 8.00 12.03 3.64
N LEU A 191 6.98 11.18 3.66
CA LEU A 191 7.01 9.91 2.91
C LEU A 191 7.24 10.14 1.42
N LEU A 192 6.52 11.07 0.83
CA LEU A 192 6.68 11.43 -0.59
C LEU A 192 8.08 11.97 -0.89
N PHE A 193 8.56 12.89 -0.08
CA PHE A 193 9.92 13.44 -0.20
C PHE A 193 10.99 12.35 -0.10
N GLU A 194 10.88 11.50 0.91
CA GLU A 194 11.80 10.39 1.12
C GLU A 194 11.81 9.42 -0.06
N LYS A 195 10.65 9.05 -0.58
CA LYS A 195 10.51 8.19 -1.77
C LYS A 195 11.12 8.82 -3.02
N CYS A 196 10.90 10.09 -3.24
CA CYS A 196 11.51 10.81 -4.37
C CYS A 196 13.04 10.86 -4.27
N MET A 197 13.59 11.04 -3.08
CA MET A 197 15.02 11.17 -2.88
C MET A 197 15.76 9.83 -2.83
N ARG A 198 15.18 8.84 -2.15
CA ARG A 198 15.80 7.50 -1.99
C ARG A 198 15.46 6.53 -3.12
N GLY A 199 14.38 6.79 -3.84
CA GLY A 199 13.80 5.81 -4.75
C GLY A 199 13.07 4.68 -4.02
N ASP A 200 12.76 3.64 -4.76
CA ASP A 200 12.04 2.47 -4.26
C ASP A 200 12.57 1.21 -4.93
N THR A 201 13.32 0.40 -4.20
CA THR A 201 13.90 -0.84 -4.75
C THR A 201 12.84 -1.90 -5.05
N ALA A 202 11.74 -1.94 -4.30
CA ALA A 202 10.66 -2.88 -4.53
C ALA A 202 9.96 -2.64 -5.87
N ASP A 203 9.86 -1.38 -6.27
CA ASP A 203 9.27 -0.95 -7.54
C ASP A 203 10.31 -0.62 -8.63
N ASN A 204 11.58 -0.88 -8.34
CA ASN A 204 12.69 -0.62 -9.25
C ASN A 204 12.80 0.86 -9.66
N VAL A 205 12.55 1.77 -8.71
CA VAL A 205 12.71 3.21 -8.89
C VAL A 205 14.06 3.65 -8.32
N PHE A 206 14.87 4.29 -9.14
CA PHE A 206 16.21 4.73 -8.74
C PHE A 206 16.15 5.96 -7.82
N SER A 207 17.15 6.06 -6.94
CA SER A 207 17.31 7.23 -6.09
C SER A 207 17.58 8.48 -6.92
N ALA A 208 16.86 9.55 -6.63
CA ALA A 208 17.15 10.87 -7.18
C ALA A 208 18.37 11.51 -6.48
N PHE A 209 18.73 11.05 -5.29
CA PHE A 209 19.90 11.49 -4.53
C PHE A 209 20.84 10.29 -4.29
N PRO A 210 21.85 10.09 -5.15
CA PRO A 210 22.70 8.90 -5.11
C PRO A 210 23.47 8.72 -3.80
N GLY A 211 23.72 9.78 -3.06
CA GLY A 211 24.37 9.73 -1.76
C GLY A 211 23.50 9.17 -0.64
N VAL A 212 22.19 9.05 -0.85
CA VAL A 212 21.27 8.47 0.13
C VAL A 212 21.35 6.96 0.03
N ARG A 213 22.24 6.40 0.78
CA ARG A 213 22.37 4.94 0.82
C ARG A 213 21.82 4.37 2.09
N THR A 214 21.64 3.12 2.00
CA THR A 214 21.32 2.10 2.98
C THR A 214 21.61 2.44 4.44
N LYS A 215 20.88 1.76 5.21
CA LYS A 215 20.91 1.59 6.66
C LYS A 215 22.30 1.82 7.29
N GLY A 216 22.39 2.78 8.20
CA GLY A 216 23.58 2.99 9.03
C GLY A 216 24.65 3.89 8.44
N THR A 217 24.48 4.45 7.28
CA THR A 217 25.48 5.33 6.68
C THR A 217 25.23 6.81 6.98
N LYS A 218 26.31 7.56 7.15
CA LYS A 218 26.30 9.01 7.34
C LYS A 218 25.68 9.79 6.17
N THR A 219 25.47 9.15 5.03
CA THR A 219 24.88 9.73 3.81
C THR A 219 23.39 10.02 3.92
N ARG A 220 22.74 9.62 5.01
CA ARG A 220 21.39 10.05 5.37
C ARG A 220 21.35 11.39 6.13
N VAL A 221 22.50 11.81 6.61
CA VAL A 221 22.63 13.09 7.29
C VAL A 221 22.35 14.19 6.28
N GLY A 222 21.40 15.05 6.62
CA GLY A 222 20.96 16.15 5.76
C GLY A 222 19.64 15.91 5.03
N LEU A 223 19.09 14.68 4.95
CA LEU A 223 17.81 14.45 4.29
C LEU A 223 16.65 15.04 5.09
N THR A 224 16.63 14.85 6.40
CA THR A 224 15.62 15.42 7.28
C THR A 224 15.71 16.94 7.30
N GLU A 225 16.90 17.46 7.46
CA GLU A 225 17.17 18.91 7.45
C GLU A 225 16.80 19.53 6.11
N ALA A 226 17.11 18.84 5.01
CA ALA A 226 16.72 19.28 3.67
C ALA A 226 15.20 19.29 3.49
N PHE A 227 14.50 18.34 4.07
CA PHE A 227 13.04 18.32 4.07
C PHE A 227 12.47 19.50 4.90
N GLU A 228 13.02 19.73 6.07
CA GLU A 228 12.58 20.81 6.96
C GLU A 228 12.77 22.19 6.34
N ASP A 229 13.87 22.42 5.62
CA ASP A 229 14.17 23.72 5.01
C ASP A 229 13.86 23.82 3.50
N ARG A 230 13.19 22.81 2.91
CA ARG A 230 12.95 22.74 1.46
C ARG A 230 12.14 23.93 0.90
N ASN A 231 11.17 24.39 1.63
CA ASN A 231 10.29 25.49 1.20
C ASN A 231 11.01 26.85 1.24
N SER A 232 11.90 27.01 2.19
CA SER A 232 12.75 28.21 2.31
C SER A 232 14.00 28.14 1.43
N LYS A 233 14.26 26.97 0.81
CA LYS A 233 15.52 26.67 0.11
C LYS A 233 16.75 26.96 1.00
N GLY A 234 16.67 26.48 2.24
CA GLY A 234 17.71 26.65 3.23
C GLY A 234 19.02 25.95 2.88
N TYR A 235 19.98 26.05 3.77
CA TYR A 235 21.33 25.51 3.57
C TYR A 235 21.33 24.01 3.28
N SER A 236 20.59 23.24 4.03
CA SER A 236 20.54 21.77 3.89
C SER A 236 19.94 21.34 2.56
N TRP A 237 18.85 21.99 2.13
CA TRP A 237 18.26 21.77 0.82
C TRP A 237 19.24 22.09 -0.32
N ASN A 238 19.83 23.27 -0.28
CA ASN A 238 20.78 23.70 -1.32
C ASN A 238 22.01 22.80 -1.37
N ASN A 239 22.57 22.41 -0.22
CA ASN A 239 23.69 21.52 -0.14
C ASN A 239 23.38 20.13 -0.72
N MET A 240 22.21 19.57 -0.39
CA MET A 240 21.77 18.30 -0.96
C MET A 240 21.60 18.39 -2.48
N MET A 241 21.02 19.47 -2.99
CA MET A 241 20.83 19.67 -4.42
C MET A 241 22.14 19.84 -5.16
N LEU A 242 23.12 20.51 -4.56
CA LEU A 242 24.48 20.67 -5.15
C LEU A 242 25.23 19.34 -5.21
N GLN A 243 25.12 18.51 -4.18
CA GLN A 243 25.75 17.18 -4.18
C GLN A 243 25.20 16.24 -5.24
N ARG A 244 24.01 16.50 -5.72
CA ARG A 244 23.38 15.73 -6.77
C ARG A 244 23.97 16.00 -8.16
N TRP A 245 24.47 17.19 -8.38
CA TRP A 245 25.07 17.64 -9.65
C TRP A 245 26.56 17.30 -9.73
#